data_f58bdedd8dcef7398c03c3925bee5ffc
#
_entry.id   f58bdedd8dcef7398c03c3925bee5ffc
#
_cell.length_a   1.000
_cell.length_b   1.000
_cell.length_c   1.000
_cell.angle_alpha   90.00
_cell.angle_beta   90.00
_cell.angle_gamma   90.00
#
_symmetry.space_group_name_H-M   'P 1'
#
loop_
_entity.id
_entity.type
_entity.pdbx_description
1 polymer ?
#
loop_
_entity_poly.entity_id
_entity_poly.type
_entity_poly.pdbx_seq_one_letter_code
_entity_poly.pdbx_strand_id
1 'polypeptide(L)'
;MELTSAISNYVEEKLRSAEKFAVPHRDEEMLVEVELGKISNHHHSGEVFRAETNLRVRGKLYRAVSEEADLYAAIDDMRNELVRELNSHKDKDRTLVRRGAAMIKNLLRFGKKK
;
A
#
# COMPACT_ATOMS: atom_id res chain seq x y z
N MET A 1 19.72 3.31 9.07
CA MET A 1 18.77 4.01 9.95
C MET A 1 18.25 3.06 11.00
N GLU A 2 18.17 3.54 12.21
CA GLU A 2 17.72 2.70 13.32
C GLU A 2 16.20 2.81 13.51
N LEU A 3 15.53 1.67 13.62
CA LEU A 3 14.10 1.62 13.87
C LEU A 3 13.83 1.66 15.37
N THR A 4 13.31 2.79 15.83
CA THR A 4 12.91 2.93 17.22
C THR A 4 11.51 2.36 17.42
N SER A 5 11.15 2.10 18.68
CA SER A 5 9.79 1.66 19.03
C SER A 5 8.73 2.68 18.58
N ALA A 6 9.05 3.95 18.69
CA ALA A 6 8.13 5.02 18.28
C ALA A 6 7.85 4.95 16.78
N ILE A 7 8.88 4.76 15.97
CA ILE A 7 8.75 4.63 14.52
C ILE A 7 7.95 3.39 14.16
N SER A 8 8.29 2.25 14.75
CA SER A 8 7.59 0.99 14.51
C SER A 8 6.10 1.10 14.84
N ASN A 9 5.78 1.71 15.97
CA ASN A 9 4.39 1.89 16.39
C ASN A 9 3.64 2.81 15.44
N TYR A 10 4.28 3.86 14.97
CA TYR A 10 3.68 4.79 14.02
C TYR A 10 3.36 4.11 12.70
N VAL A 11 4.31 3.35 12.16
CA VAL A 11 4.11 2.58 10.92
C VAL A 11 2.94 1.60 11.10
N GLU A 12 2.94 0.86 12.19
CA GLU A 12 1.88 -0.12 12.47
C GLU A 12 0.50 0.52 12.49
N GLU A 13 0.40 1.64 13.19
CA GLU A 13 -0.85 2.38 13.27
C GLU A 13 -1.33 2.84 11.91
N LYS A 14 -0.42 3.39 11.10
CA LYS A 14 -0.75 3.85 9.75
C LYS A 14 -1.17 2.71 8.83
N LEU A 15 -0.48 1.58 8.91
CA LEU A 15 -0.85 0.42 8.11
C LEU A 15 -2.19 -0.15 8.52
N ARG A 16 -2.49 -0.19 9.80
CA ARG A 16 -3.80 -0.62 10.28
C ARG A 16 -4.91 0.27 9.77
N SER A 17 -4.66 1.58 9.70
CA SER A 17 -5.65 2.51 9.17
C SER A 17 -5.90 2.30 7.68
N ALA A 18 -4.95 1.70 6.96
CA ALA A 18 -5.08 1.39 5.54
C ALA A 18 -5.74 0.03 5.28
N GLU A 19 -5.64 -0.91 6.22
CA GLU A 19 -6.18 -2.27 6.06
C GLU A 19 -7.65 -2.31 5.73
N LYS A 20 -8.42 -1.39 6.29
CA LYS A 20 -9.86 -1.35 6.05
C LYS A 20 -10.20 -1.12 4.58
N PHE A 21 -9.28 -0.55 3.81
CA PHE A 21 -9.47 -0.35 2.38
C PHE A 21 -9.13 -1.61 1.57
N ALA A 22 -8.59 -2.62 2.21
CA ALA A 22 -8.32 -3.92 1.59
C ALA A 22 -9.53 -4.88 1.69
N VAL A 23 -10.64 -4.43 2.26
CA VAL A 23 -11.91 -5.16 2.21
C VAL A 23 -12.30 -5.30 0.73
N PRO A 24 -12.69 -6.42 0.21
CA PRO A 24 -13.24 -7.62 0.82
C PRO A 24 -12.24 -8.74 1.12
N HIS A 25 -10.99 -8.45 1.23
CA HIS A 25 -9.95 -9.48 1.41
C HIS A 25 -9.53 -9.67 2.86
N ARG A 26 -10.20 -9.01 3.80
CA ARG A 26 -9.80 -9.01 5.21
C ARG A 26 -9.81 -10.37 5.89
N ASP A 27 -10.59 -11.31 5.35
CA ASP A 27 -10.65 -12.67 5.91
C ASP A 27 -9.54 -13.56 5.36
N GLU A 28 -8.71 -13.01 4.49
CA GLU A 28 -7.63 -13.73 3.87
C GLU A 28 -6.30 -13.28 4.44
N GLU A 29 -5.33 -14.14 4.32
CA GLU A 29 -3.99 -13.83 4.78
C GLU A 29 -3.43 -12.67 3.96
N MET A 30 -3.01 -11.62 4.68
CA MET A 30 -2.34 -10.49 4.08
C MET A 30 -0.93 -10.43 4.58
N LEU A 31 0.01 -10.28 3.68
CA LEU A 31 1.41 -10.10 4.03
C LEU A 31 1.81 -8.66 3.73
N VAL A 32 2.27 -7.97 4.75
CA VAL A 32 2.70 -6.58 4.62
C VAL A 32 4.18 -6.49 4.92
N GLU A 33 4.94 -5.95 3.98
CA GLU A 33 6.35 -5.70 4.16
C GLU A 33 6.60 -4.20 4.06
N VAL A 34 7.40 -3.66 4.96
CA VAL A 34 7.71 -2.24 5.00
C VAL A 34 9.22 -2.04 5.06
N GLU A 35 9.72 -1.15 4.24
CA GLU A 35 11.10 -0.72 4.29
C GLU A 35 11.15 0.78 4.52
N LEU A 36 11.96 1.18 5.48
CA LEU A 36 12.22 2.58 5.76
C LEU A 36 13.70 2.82 5.60
N GLY A 37 14.05 3.91 4.96
CA GLY A 37 15.45 4.21 4.72
C GLY A 37 15.70 5.69 4.63
N LYS A 38 16.97 6.02 4.72
CA LYS A 38 17.47 7.37 4.57
C LYS A 38 18.31 7.39 3.31
N ILE A 39 18.00 8.32 2.43
CA ILE A 39 18.70 8.44 1.15
C ILE A 39 19.60 9.65 1.19
N SER A 40 20.89 9.44 0.90
CA SER A 40 21.81 10.52 0.67
C SER A 40 21.74 10.92 -0.80
N ASN A 41 21.41 12.17 -1.05
CA ASN A 41 21.35 12.68 -2.41
C ASN A 41 22.29 13.88 -2.53
N HIS A 42 23.31 13.74 -3.38
CA HIS A 42 24.31 14.78 -3.56
C HIS A 42 23.74 16.05 -4.22
N HIS A 43 22.59 15.95 -4.85
CA HIS A 43 21.94 17.06 -5.53
C HIS A 43 21.01 17.86 -4.64
N HIS A 44 20.74 17.39 -3.45
CA HIS A 44 19.86 18.04 -2.49
C HIS A 44 20.61 18.35 -1.20
N SER A 45 20.42 19.53 -0.68
CA SER A 45 20.90 19.86 0.64
C SER A 45 19.94 19.28 1.66
N GLY A 46 20.39 18.34 2.47
CA GLY A 46 19.61 17.72 3.50
C GLY A 46 19.30 16.26 3.23
N GLU A 47 18.62 15.66 4.18
CA GLU A 47 18.32 14.24 4.16
C GLU A 47 16.95 13.99 3.52
N VAL A 48 16.86 12.87 2.83
CA VAL A 48 15.61 12.40 2.26
C VAL A 48 15.31 11.04 2.88
N PHE A 49 14.10 10.87 3.36
CA PHE A 49 13.64 9.62 3.92
C PHE A 49 12.68 8.93 2.95
N ARG A 50 12.86 7.63 2.80
CA ARG A 50 12.06 6.83 1.91
C ARG A 50 11.28 5.80 2.70
N ALA A 51 10.00 5.68 2.39
CA ALA A 51 9.13 4.66 2.96
C ALA A 51 8.51 3.86 1.82
N GLU A 52 8.57 2.54 1.94
CA GLU A 52 8.00 1.65 0.94
C GLU A 52 7.21 0.56 1.65
N THR A 53 6.04 0.25 1.12
CA THR A 53 5.26 -0.90 1.59
C THR A 53 4.84 -1.77 0.42
N ASN A 54 4.87 -3.07 0.65
CA ASN A 54 4.36 -4.06 -0.28
C ASN A 54 3.31 -4.87 0.45
N LEU A 55 2.08 -4.84 -0.04
CA LEU A 55 0.96 -5.58 0.51
C LEU A 55 0.55 -6.66 -0.47
N ARG A 56 0.61 -7.92 -0.03
CA ARG A 56 0.19 -9.06 -0.83
C ARG A 56 -1.11 -9.61 -0.30
N VAL A 57 -2.09 -9.71 -1.19
CA VAL A 57 -3.41 -10.25 -0.89
C VAL A 57 -3.86 -11.04 -2.11
N ARG A 58 -4.19 -12.31 -1.94
CA ARG A 58 -4.68 -13.18 -3.03
C ARG A 58 -3.77 -13.20 -4.26
N GLY A 59 -2.48 -13.18 -4.06
CA GLY A 59 -1.53 -13.16 -5.15
C GLY A 59 -1.38 -11.81 -5.84
N LYS A 60 -2.13 -10.80 -5.42
CA LYS A 60 -1.98 -9.43 -5.91
C LYS A 60 -0.99 -8.68 -5.03
N LEU A 61 -0.19 -7.85 -5.68
CA LEU A 61 0.76 -7.01 -4.99
C LEU A 61 0.34 -5.55 -5.12
N TYR A 62 0.18 -4.90 -3.98
CA TYR A 62 -0.06 -3.47 -3.91
C TYR A 62 1.19 -2.84 -3.32
N ARG A 63 1.77 -1.92 -4.04
CA ARG A 63 3.01 -1.28 -3.66
C ARG A 63 2.84 0.23 -3.55
N ALA A 64 3.42 0.79 -2.50
CA ALA A 64 3.43 2.25 -2.32
C ALA A 64 4.82 2.69 -1.88
N VAL A 65 5.28 3.77 -2.45
CA VAL A 65 6.60 4.34 -2.16
C VAL A 65 6.46 5.84 -1.99
N SER A 66 7.17 6.39 -1.02
CA SER A 66 7.17 7.83 -0.78
C SER A 66 8.55 8.29 -0.32
N GLU A 67 8.92 9.49 -0.71
CA GLU A 67 10.17 10.14 -0.29
C GLU A 67 9.86 11.54 0.21
N GLU A 68 10.33 11.87 1.40
CA GLU A 68 10.08 13.16 2.03
C GLU A 68 11.28 13.59 2.87
N ALA A 69 11.34 14.87 3.18
CA ALA A 69 12.39 15.40 4.03
C ALA A 69 12.26 14.96 5.50
N ASP A 70 11.09 14.46 5.87
CA ASP A 70 10.79 13.96 7.22
C ASP A 70 10.28 12.53 7.13
N LEU A 71 10.79 11.67 8.02
CA LEU A 71 10.42 10.27 8.01
C LEU A 71 8.92 10.04 8.27
N TYR A 72 8.34 10.77 9.22
CA TYR A 72 6.93 10.62 9.52
C TYR A 72 6.06 11.05 8.35
N ALA A 73 6.47 12.11 7.65
CA ALA A 73 5.80 12.55 6.43
C ALA A 73 5.88 11.48 5.34
N ALA A 74 7.04 10.83 5.21
CA ALA A 74 7.21 9.74 4.23
C ALA A 74 6.27 8.58 4.55
N ILE A 75 6.13 8.23 5.82
CA ILE A 75 5.23 7.16 6.25
C ILE A 75 3.77 7.53 5.96
N ASP A 76 3.38 8.76 6.25
CA ASP A 76 2.02 9.24 5.98
C ASP A 76 1.70 9.19 4.49
N ASP A 77 2.63 9.67 3.65
CA ASP A 77 2.45 9.65 2.20
C ASP A 77 2.40 8.23 1.65
N MET A 78 3.25 7.34 2.17
CA MET A 78 3.24 5.93 1.81
C MET A 78 1.87 5.31 2.11
N ARG A 79 1.33 5.60 3.29
CA ARG A 79 0.00 5.12 3.68
C ARG A 79 -1.07 5.63 2.72
N ASN A 80 -1.03 6.91 2.38
CA ASN A 80 -2.01 7.51 1.49
C ASN A 80 -1.90 6.94 0.06
N GLU A 81 -0.69 6.68 -0.40
CA GLU A 81 -0.48 6.03 -1.69
C GLU A 81 -1.02 4.61 -1.69
N LEU A 82 -0.82 3.87 -0.61
CA LEU A 82 -1.36 2.52 -0.48
C LEU A 82 -2.88 2.54 -0.55
N VAL A 83 -3.52 3.47 0.15
CA VAL A 83 -4.98 3.62 0.12
C VAL A 83 -5.47 3.93 -1.29
N ARG A 84 -4.78 4.82 -2.00
CA ARG A 84 -5.11 5.14 -3.40
C ARG A 84 -5.02 3.90 -4.28
N GLU A 85 -3.97 3.14 -4.10
CA GLU A 85 -3.77 1.91 -4.87
C GLU A 85 -4.89 0.91 -4.62
N LEU A 86 -5.25 0.72 -3.36
CA LEU A 86 -6.34 -0.18 -2.99
C LEU A 86 -7.68 0.29 -3.55
N ASN A 87 -7.97 1.58 -3.45
CA ASN A 87 -9.21 2.15 -3.96
C ASN A 87 -9.29 2.10 -5.48
N SER A 88 -8.19 2.31 -6.17
CA SER A 88 -8.14 2.24 -7.62
C SER A 88 -8.55 0.87 -8.13
N HIS A 89 -8.04 -0.20 -7.53
CA HIS A 89 -8.42 -1.56 -7.89
C HIS A 89 -9.86 -1.86 -7.54
N LYS A 90 -10.32 -1.36 -6.41
CA LYS A 90 -11.70 -1.52 -5.96
C LYS A 90 -12.68 -0.85 -6.92
N ASP A 91 -12.35 0.34 -7.38
CA ASP A 91 -13.20 1.07 -8.33
C ASP A 91 -13.27 0.36 -9.68
N LYS A 92 -12.18 -0.19 -10.16
CA LYS A 92 -12.16 -0.99 -11.39
C LYS A 92 -13.08 -2.20 -11.25
N ASP A 93 -12.99 -2.90 -10.14
CA ASP A 93 -13.83 -4.06 -9.87
C ASP A 93 -15.30 -3.67 -9.85
N ARG A 94 -15.64 -2.56 -9.21
CA ARG A 94 -17.02 -2.05 -9.20
C ARG A 94 -17.52 -1.70 -10.58
N THR A 95 -16.70 -1.04 -11.38
CA THR A 95 -17.06 -0.66 -12.74
C THR A 95 -17.33 -1.90 -13.57
N LEU A 96 -16.51 -2.92 -13.45
CA LEU A 96 -16.71 -4.19 -14.15
C LEU A 96 -17.99 -4.88 -13.71
N VAL A 97 -18.30 -4.84 -12.41
CA VAL A 97 -19.54 -5.40 -11.88
C VAL A 97 -20.79 -4.75 -12.52
N ARG A 98 -20.73 -3.49 -12.84
CA ARG A 98 -21.85 -2.77 -13.46
C ARG A 98 -22.09 -3.11 -14.92
N ARG A 99 -21.12 -3.70 -15.61
CA ARG A 99 -21.19 -3.94 -17.05
C ARG A 99 -21.86 -5.23 -17.46
N GLY A 100 -22.10 -6.15 -16.54
CA GLY A 100 -22.78 -7.40 -16.84
C GLY A 100 -22.24 -8.59 -16.05
N ALA A 101 -23.13 -9.40 -15.52
CA ALA A 101 -22.78 -10.44 -14.55
C ALA A 101 -21.85 -11.53 -15.10
N ALA A 102 -22.07 -11.97 -16.33
CA ALA A 102 -21.28 -13.06 -16.92
C ALA A 102 -19.84 -12.62 -17.22
N MET A 103 -19.68 -11.43 -17.78
CA MET A 103 -18.36 -10.86 -18.03
C MET A 103 -17.60 -10.64 -16.75
N ILE A 104 -18.31 -10.20 -15.74
CA ILE A 104 -17.73 -9.91 -14.43
C ILE A 104 -17.12 -11.15 -13.81
N LYS A 105 -17.83 -12.27 -13.86
CA LYS A 105 -17.32 -13.52 -13.31
C LYS A 105 -16.00 -13.92 -13.93
N ASN A 106 -15.88 -13.77 -15.24
CA ASN A 106 -14.65 -14.12 -15.95
C ASN A 106 -13.50 -13.17 -15.60
N LEU A 107 -13.79 -11.89 -15.52
CA LEU A 107 -12.80 -10.88 -15.16
C LEU A 107 -12.29 -11.05 -13.74
N LEU A 108 -13.19 -11.36 -12.83
CA LEU A 108 -12.81 -11.61 -11.43
C LEU A 108 -11.94 -12.87 -11.32
N ARG A 109 -12.21 -13.89 -12.13
CA ARG A 109 -11.37 -15.07 -12.17
C ARG A 109 -9.96 -14.75 -12.63
N PHE A 110 -9.83 -13.92 -13.64
CA PHE A 110 -8.51 -13.44 -14.08
C PHE A 110 -7.78 -12.72 -12.98
N GLY A 111 -8.45 -11.85 -12.28
CA GLY A 111 -7.87 -11.13 -11.15
C GLY A 111 -7.39 -12.06 -10.05
N LYS A 112 -8.10 -13.13 -9.81
CA LYS A 112 -7.76 -14.10 -8.77
C LYS A 112 -6.58 -15.00 -9.12
N LYS A 113 -6.33 -15.23 -10.39
CA LYS A 113 -5.23 -16.07 -10.83
C LYS A 113 -3.89 -15.38 -10.82
N LYS A 114 -3.88 -14.10 -10.72
CA LYS A 114 -2.67 -13.31 -10.65
C LYS A 114 -2.29 -13.04 -9.22
#